data_396f2f57780caed5de1820f6623d1934
#
_entry.id   396f2f57780caed5de1820f6623d1934
#
_cell.length_a   1.000
_cell.length_b   1.000
_cell.length_c   1.000
_cell.angle_alpha   90.00
_cell.angle_beta   90.00
_cell.angle_gamma   90.00
#
_symmetry.space_group_name_H-M   'P 1'
#
loop_
_entity.id
_entity.type
_entity.pdbx_description
1 polymer ?
#
loop_
_entity_poly.entity_id
_entity_poly.type
_entity_poly.pdbx_seq_one_letter_code
_entity_poly.pdbx_strand_id
1 'polypeptide(L)'
;MFGWKDAYSVNVNEIDEQHKELFRIAGKIYDLVHTDADYDHFDEVMSILQKLKEYTLYHFQHEEKLMEKYGYRETDSHKIEHLFLIKKLQKFEKDDIDMERKDSIIELITFVSDWISGHILKTDMKYKDFFNKNGLY
;
A
#
# COMPACT_ATOMS: atom_id res chain seq x y z
N MET A 1 11.96 9.38 6.34
CA MET A 1 10.71 9.82 5.71
C MET A 1 10.25 8.79 4.68
N PHE A 2 8.99 8.42 4.72
CA PHE A 2 8.41 7.45 3.81
C PHE A 2 7.91 8.14 2.54
N GLY A 3 8.30 7.65 1.35
CA GLY A 3 7.85 8.24 0.10
C GLY A 3 8.35 7.49 -1.13
N TRP A 4 7.84 7.89 -2.29
CA TRP A 4 8.22 7.31 -3.57
C TRP A 4 9.69 7.58 -3.92
N LYS A 5 10.31 6.58 -4.55
CA LYS A 5 11.64 6.68 -5.15
C LYS A 5 11.61 6.02 -6.53
N ASP A 6 12.45 6.48 -7.43
CA ASP A 6 12.50 5.91 -8.79
C ASP A 6 12.82 4.41 -8.80
N ALA A 7 13.52 3.93 -7.77
CA ALA A 7 13.81 2.50 -7.62
C ALA A 7 12.54 1.64 -7.50
N TYR A 8 11.41 2.23 -7.16
CA TYR A 8 10.12 1.51 -7.06
C TYR A 8 9.41 1.36 -8.40
N SER A 9 9.89 2.00 -9.47
CA SER A 9 9.23 1.93 -10.77
C SER A 9 9.23 0.51 -11.33
N VAL A 10 8.05 0.04 -11.73
CA VAL A 10 7.88 -1.24 -12.42
C VAL A 10 7.81 -1.05 -13.94
N ASN A 11 8.13 0.16 -14.41
CA ASN A 11 8.11 0.52 -15.82
C ASN A 11 6.75 0.28 -16.51
N VAL A 12 5.69 0.41 -15.73
CA VAL A 12 4.30 0.43 -16.21
C VAL A 12 3.68 1.69 -15.64
N ASN A 13 3.46 2.68 -16.49
CA ASN A 13 3.11 4.04 -16.04
C ASN A 13 1.89 4.08 -15.13
N GLU A 14 0.82 3.40 -15.50
CA GLU A 14 -0.41 3.41 -14.69
C GLU A 14 -0.24 2.78 -13.32
N ILE A 15 0.61 1.74 -13.22
CA ILE A 15 0.92 1.11 -11.93
C ILE A 15 1.81 2.03 -11.10
N ASP A 16 2.83 2.63 -11.71
CA ASP A 16 3.71 3.57 -11.02
C ASP A 16 2.92 4.73 -10.42
N GLU A 17 1.96 5.29 -11.16
CA GLU A 17 1.12 6.38 -10.66
C GLU A 17 0.27 5.94 -9.47
N GLN A 18 -0.25 4.72 -9.50
CA GLN A 18 -1.00 4.16 -8.37
C GLN A 18 -0.10 3.92 -7.15
N HIS A 19 1.12 3.43 -7.36
CA HIS A 19 2.09 3.27 -6.28
C HIS A 19 2.45 4.62 -5.64
N LYS A 20 2.66 5.65 -6.46
CA LYS A 20 2.92 7.00 -5.96
C LYS A 20 1.77 7.50 -5.08
N GLU A 21 0.53 7.21 -5.47
CA GLU A 21 -0.64 7.61 -4.67
C GLU A 21 -0.69 6.86 -3.34
N LEU A 22 -0.38 5.56 -3.33
CA LEU A 22 -0.28 4.80 -2.08
C LEU A 22 0.74 5.42 -1.13
N PHE A 23 1.93 5.76 -1.65
CA PHE A 23 2.96 6.40 -0.84
C PHE A 23 2.51 7.77 -0.33
N ARG A 24 1.79 8.52 -1.15
CA ARG A 24 1.27 9.83 -0.75
C ARG A 24 0.29 9.74 0.41
N ILE A 25 -0.65 8.79 0.33
CA ILE A 25 -1.66 8.60 1.37
C ILE A 25 -1.02 8.09 2.66
N ALA A 26 -0.19 7.07 2.56
CA ALA A 26 0.51 6.50 3.72
C ALA A 26 1.45 7.54 4.36
N GLY A 27 2.10 8.36 3.55
CA GLY A 27 2.97 9.43 4.02
C GLY A 27 2.24 10.48 4.84
N LYS A 28 0.98 10.78 4.51
CA LYS A 28 0.18 11.71 5.31
C LYS A 28 -0.06 11.19 6.72
N ILE A 29 -0.37 9.90 6.86
CA ILE A 29 -0.53 9.28 8.18
C ILE A 29 0.79 9.33 8.94
N TYR A 30 1.87 8.95 8.26
CA TYR A 30 3.21 8.97 8.85
C TYR A 30 3.55 10.35 9.42
N ASP A 31 3.31 11.40 8.64
CA ASP A 31 3.59 12.77 9.07
C ASP A 31 2.72 13.18 10.26
N LEU A 32 1.44 12.83 10.25
CA LEU A 32 0.53 13.17 11.35
C LEU A 32 0.93 12.52 12.67
N VAL A 33 1.35 11.25 12.65
CA VAL A 33 1.72 10.54 13.87
C VAL A 33 3.10 10.94 14.40
N HIS A 34 3.92 11.58 13.57
CA HIS A 34 5.25 12.05 13.95
C HIS A 34 5.29 13.55 14.22
N THR A 35 4.15 14.27 14.17
CA THR A 35 4.07 15.66 14.54
C THR A 35 3.87 15.81 16.05
N ASP A 36 3.82 17.07 16.52
CA ASP A 36 3.83 17.42 17.92
C ASP A 36 2.83 16.61 18.77
N ALA A 37 3.29 16.17 19.94
CA ALA A 37 2.58 15.28 20.84
C ALA A 37 1.30 15.87 21.44
N ASP A 38 1.14 17.17 21.42
CA ASP A 38 0.01 17.86 22.09
C ASP A 38 -1.25 17.93 21.23
N TYR A 39 -1.18 17.49 19.98
CA TYR A 39 -2.31 17.57 19.07
C TYR A 39 -2.92 16.20 18.85
N ASP A 40 -4.24 16.10 19.03
CA ASP A 40 -4.99 14.87 18.77
C ASP A 40 -5.38 14.80 17.30
N HIS A 41 -4.72 13.91 16.57
CA HIS A 41 -4.97 13.66 15.14
C HIS A 41 -5.82 12.41 14.89
N PHE A 42 -6.42 11.84 15.94
CA PHE A 42 -7.09 10.54 15.82
C PHE A 42 -8.14 10.51 14.70
N ASP A 43 -9.03 11.49 14.65
CA ASP A 43 -10.08 11.52 13.62
C ASP A 43 -9.51 11.70 12.22
N GLU A 44 -8.49 12.55 12.07
CA GLU A 44 -7.81 12.73 10.80
C GLU A 44 -7.12 11.44 10.34
N VAL A 45 -6.42 10.78 11.25
CA VAL A 45 -5.72 9.53 10.96
C VAL A 45 -6.71 8.45 10.53
N MET A 46 -7.83 8.32 11.23
CA MET A 46 -8.85 7.33 10.88
C MET A 46 -9.46 7.62 9.52
N SER A 47 -9.70 8.88 9.18
CA SER A 47 -10.21 9.27 7.87
C SER A 47 -9.23 8.91 6.75
N ILE A 48 -7.94 9.20 6.95
CA ILE A 48 -6.91 8.92 5.94
C ILE A 48 -6.67 7.41 5.85
N LEU A 49 -6.73 6.69 6.98
CA LEU A 49 -6.58 5.24 7.00
C LEU A 49 -7.69 4.57 6.19
N GLN A 50 -8.92 5.07 6.29
CA GLN A 50 -10.03 4.59 5.47
C GLN A 50 -9.76 4.81 3.98
N LYS A 51 -9.25 5.97 3.61
CA LYS A 51 -8.85 6.27 2.23
C LYS A 51 -7.73 5.36 1.75
N LEU A 52 -6.75 5.10 2.61
CA LEU A 52 -5.65 4.18 2.29
C LEU A 52 -6.18 2.79 2.00
N LYS A 53 -7.07 2.28 2.83
CA LYS A 53 -7.68 0.97 2.64
C LYS A 53 -8.46 0.90 1.33
N GLU A 54 -9.30 1.89 1.05
CA GLU A 54 -10.10 1.93 -0.18
C GLU A 54 -9.20 1.98 -1.41
N TYR A 55 -8.17 2.81 -1.38
CA TYR A 55 -7.25 2.94 -2.51
C TYR A 55 -6.40 1.69 -2.70
N THR A 56 -5.99 1.06 -1.60
CA THR A 56 -5.25 -0.21 -1.64
C THR A 56 -6.07 -1.30 -2.32
N LEU A 57 -7.35 -1.42 -1.97
CA LEU A 57 -8.26 -2.38 -2.62
C LEU A 57 -8.39 -2.10 -4.11
N TYR A 58 -8.60 -0.84 -4.47
CA TYR A 58 -8.71 -0.41 -5.87
C TYR A 58 -7.45 -0.77 -6.65
N HIS A 59 -6.29 -0.44 -6.11
CA HIS A 59 -5.00 -0.70 -6.74
C HIS A 59 -4.75 -2.20 -6.92
N PHE A 60 -5.00 -2.99 -5.87
CA PHE A 60 -4.80 -4.44 -5.92
C PHE A 60 -5.71 -5.09 -6.97
N GLN A 61 -6.97 -4.67 -7.03
CA GLN A 61 -7.91 -5.18 -8.03
C GLN A 61 -7.45 -4.84 -9.45
N HIS A 62 -6.98 -3.62 -9.66
CA HIS A 62 -6.48 -3.19 -10.96
C HIS A 62 -5.27 -4.02 -11.40
N GLU A 63 -4.33 -4.21 -10.50
CA GLU A 63 -3.11 -4.99 -10.74
C GLU A 63 -3.44 -6.45 -11.03
N GLU A 64 -4.34 -7.04 -10.24
CA GLU A 64 -4.78 -8.43 -10.42
C GLU A 64 -5.49 -8.64 -11.76
N LYS A 65 -6.31 -7.69 -12.19
CA LYS A 65 -6.95 -7.73 -13.50
C LYS A 65 -5.93 -7.71 -14.63
N LEU A 66 -4.88 -6.89 -14.50
CA LEU A 66 -3.82 -6.84 -15.50
C LEU A 66 -3.05 -8.17 -15.56
N MET A 67 -2.72 -8.74 -14.40
CA MET A 67 -2.04 -10.02 -14.34
C MET A 67 -2.87 -11.13 -14.97
N GLU A 68 -4.16 -11.17 -14.71
CA GLU A 68 -5.07 -12.15 -15.29
C GLU A 68 -5.22 -11.95 -16.79
N LYS A 69 -5.39 -10.70 -17.22
CA LYS A 69 -5.55 -10.35 -18.64
C LYS A 69 -4.38 -10.82 -19.48
N TYR A 70 -3.16 -10.67 -18.98
CA TYR A 70 -1.95 -11.04 -19.71
C TYR A 70 -1.44 -12.44 -19.41
N GLY A 71 -2.11 -13.17 -18.49
CA GLY A 71 -1.73 -14.54 -18.17
C GLY A 71 -0.46 -14.66 -17.36
N TYR A 72 -0.24 -13.75 -16.40
CA TYR A 72 0.95 -13.77 -15.56
C TYR A 72 0.99 -15.03 -14.70
N ARG A 73 2.11 -15.73 -14.75
CA ARG A 73 2.27 -17.06 -14.13
C ARG A 73 2.11 -17.05 -12.60
N GLU A 74 2.55 -15.99 -11.93
CA GLU A 74 2.56 -15.92 -10.47
C GLU A 74 1.36 -15.12 -9.91
N THR A 75 0.27 -15.01 -10.67
CA THR A 75 -0.92 -14.26 -10.26
C THR A 75 -1.47 -14.72 -8.92
N ASP A 76 -1.62 -16.04 -8.74
CA ASP A 76 -2.22 -16.58 -7.51
C ASP A 76 -1.39 -16.28 -6.25
N SER A 77 -0.07 -16.47 -6.33
CA SER A 77 0.81 -16.15 -5.21
C SER A 77 0.84 -14.66 -4.92
N HIS A 78 0.76 -13.83 -5.95
CA HIS A 78 0.70 -12.37 -5.80
C HIS A 78 -0.58 -11.94 -5.09
N LYS A 79 -1.72 -12.53 -5.45
CA LYS A 79 -3.01 -12.27 -4.77
C LYS A 79 -2.98 -12.63 -3.28
N ILE A 80 -2.27 -13.69 -2.93
CA ILE A 80 -2.12 -14.11 -1.53
C ILE A 80 -1.41 -13.02 -0.72
N GLU A 81 -0.36 -12.42 -1.28
CA GLU A 81 0.33 -11.31 -0.61
C GLU A 81 -0.58 -10.10 -0.43
N HIS A 82 -1.38 -9.77 -1.45
CA HIS A 82 -2.36 -8.69 -1.36
C HIS A 82 -3.37 -8.94 -0.23
N LEU A 83 -3.88 -10.17 -0.17
CA LEU A 83 -4.86 -10.54 0.85
C LEU A 83 -4.29 -10.41 2.27
N PHE A 84 -3.02 -10.71 2.44
CA PHE A 84 -2.35 -10.58 3.73
C PHE A 84 -2.42 -9.13 4.26
N LEU A 85 -2.10 -8.15 3.41
CA LEU A 85 -2.17 -6.74 3.81
C LEU A 85 -3.62 -6.31 4.10
N ILE A 86 -4.56 -6.71 3.25
CA ILE A 86 -5.97 -6.34 3.43
C ILE A 86 -6.50 -6.87 4.76
N LYS A 87 -6.19 -8.12 5.11
CA LYS A 87 -6.60 -8.71 6.39
C LYS A 87 -5.99 -7.97 7.57
N LYS A 88 -4.73 -7.54 7.43
CA LYS A 88 -4.05 -6.78 8.48
C LYS A 88 -4.74 -5.44 8.71
N LEU A 89 -5.10 -4.73 7.64
CA LEU A 89 -5.82 -3.46 7.72
C LEU A 89 -7.21 -3.64 8.34
N GLN A 90 -7.92 -4.71 7.96
CA GLN A 90 -9.25 -5.00 8.52
C GLN A 90 -9.21 -5.31 10.01
N LYS A 91 -8.18 -6.01 10.46
CA LYS A 91 -8.01 -6.33 11.87
C LYS A 91 -7.86 -5.05 12.71
N PHE A 92 -7.12 -4.08 12.21
CA PHE A 92 -6.93 -2.81 12.92
C PHE A 92 -8.23 -2.03 13.06
N GLU A 93 -9.11 -2.07 12.08
CA GLU A 93 -10.41 -1.40 12.17
C GLU A 93 -11.29 -1.98 13.26
N LYS A 94 -11.18 -3.30 13.52
CA LYS A 94 -11.97 -3.96 14.56
C LYS A 94 -11.44 -3.67 15.96
N ASP A 95 -10.17 -3.33 16.08
CA ASP A 95 -9.51 -3.07 17.36
C ASP A 95 -9.43 -1.57 17.62
N ASP A 96 -10.56 -0.84 17.46
CA ASP A 96 -10.65 0.61 17.56
C ASP A 96 -10.03 1.19 18.83
N ILE A 97 -10.12 0.46 19.94
CA ILE A 97 -9.60 0.91 21.23
C ILE A 97 -8.09 1.11 21.17
N ASP A 98 -7.39 0.22 20.45
CA ASP A 98 -5.94 0.31 20.33
C ASP A 98 -5.53 1.44 19.38
N MET A 99 -6.41 1.82 18.45
CA MET A 99 -6.13 2.91 17.50
C MET A 99 -6.11 4.28 18.15
N GLU A 100 -6.73 4.43 19.33
CA GLU A 100 -6.66 5.68 20.09
C GLU A 100 -5.28 5.92 20.68
N ARG A 101 -4.45 4.88 20.74
CA ARG A 101 -3.09 4.95 21.26
C ARG A 101 -2.14 5.31 20.13
N LYS A 102 -1.36 6.36 20.36
CA LYS A 102 -0.35 6.81 19.39
C LYS A 102 0.61 5.69 18.99
N ASP A 103 1.02 4.86 19.95
CA ASP A 103 1.94 3.75 19.72
C ASP A 103 1.37 2.75 18.72
N SER A 104 0.09 2.40 18.86
CA SER A 104 -0.57 1.44 17.97
C SER A 104 -0.67 1.98 16.56
N ILE A 105 -0.93 3.27 16.40
CA ILE A 105 -0.99 3.92 15.10
C ILE A 105 0.39 3.93 14.44
N ILE A 106 1.43 4.25 15.21
CA ILE A 106 2.81 4.24 14.69
C ILE A 106 3.22 2.84 14.25
N GLU A 107 2.89 1.82 15.03
CA GLU A 107 3.16 0.41 14.66
C GLU A 107 2.46 0.04 13.35
N LEU A 108 1.19 0.42 13.23
CA LEU A 108 0.42 0.13 12.01
C LEU A 108 1.05 0.79 10.79
N ILE A 109 1.32 2.10 10.86
CA ILE A 109 1.84 2.80 9.68
C ILE A 109 3.25 2.36 9.33
N THR A 110 4.06 2.00 10.30
CA THR A 110 5.38 1.42 10.07
C THR A 110 5.25 0.09 9.35
N PHE A 111 4.36 -0.78 9.83
CA PHE A 111 4.09 -2.06 9.17
C PHE A 111 3.63 -1.87 7.72
N VAL A 112 2.65 -1.00 7.50
CA VAL A 112 2.10 -0.76 6.16
C VAL A 112 3.16 -0.21 5.22
N SER A 113 3.95 0.74 5.68
CA SER A 113 5.02 1.35 4.89
C SER A 113 6.07 0.33 4.48
N ASP A 114 6.52 -0.49 5.42
CA ASP A 114 7.49 -1.55 5.16
C ASP A 114 6.92 -2.61 4.22
N TRP A 115 5.65 -2.96 4.42
CA TRP A 115 5.00 -3.96 3.57
C TRP A 115 4.88 -3.46 2.12
N ILE A 116 4.43 -2.22 1.92
CA ILE A 116 4.27 -1.63 0.58
C ILE A 116 5.63 -1.60 -0.13
N SER A 117 6.65 -1.07 0.52
CA SER A 117 7.99 -0.98 -0.05
C SER A 117 8.55 -2.34 -0.41
N GLY A 118 8.46 -3.29 0.51
CA GLY A 118 8.95 -4.65 0.31
C GLY A 118 8.20 -5.39 -0.77
N HIS A 119 6.88 -5.26 -0.80
CA HIS A 119 6.04 -5.91 -1.82
C HIS A 119 6.37 -5.39 -3.22
N ILE A 120 6.50 -4.07 -3.39
CA ILE A 120 6.86 -3.50 -4.68
C ILE A 120 8.22 -4.00 -5.14
N LEU A 121 9.24 -3.90 -4.29
CA LEU A 121 10.61 -4.27 -4.66
C LEU A 121 10.81 -5.75 -4.89
N LYS A 122 10.12 -6.61 -4.15
CA LYS A 122 10.31 -8.07 -4.23
C LYS A 122 9.30 -8.77 -5.12
N THR A 123 8.04 -8.32 -5.11
CA THR A 123 6.94 -9.03 -5.76
C THR A 123 6.49 -8.34 -7.03
N ASP A 124 6.18 -7.05 -6.98
CA ASP A 124 5.74 -6.32 -8.17
C ASP A 124 6.83 -6.26 -9.25
N MET A 125 8.07 -6.10 -8.85
CA MET A 125 9.20 -6.08 -9.79
C MET A 125 9.29 -7.34 -10.66
N LYS A 126 8.76 -8.46 -10.18
CA LYS A 126 8.80 -9.72 -10.93
C LYS A 126 7.98 -9.66 -12.22
N TYR A 127 6.89 -8.87 -12.26
CA TYR A 127 6.06 -8.79 -13.45
C TYR A 127 6.51 -7.69 -14.44
N LYS A 128 7.49 -6.87 -14.07
CA LYS A 128 7.96 -5.76 -14.89
C LYS A 128 8.29 -6.18 -16.34
N ASP A 129 9.21 -7.11 -16.48
CA ASP A 129 9.63 -7.59 -17.80
C ASP A 129 8.51 -8.29 -18.53
N PHE A 130 7.69 -9.04 -17.79
CA PHE A 130 6.55 -9.75 -18.35
C PHE A 130 5.56 -8.76 -19.00
N PHE A 131 5.17 -7.72 -18.27
CA PHE A 131 4.24 -6.72 -18.79
C PHE A 131 4.83 -5.97 -19.99
N ASN A 132 6.10 -5.55 -19.86
CA ASN A 132 6.75 -4.83 -20.95
C ASN A 132 6.81 -5.67 -22.23
N LYS A 133 7.11 -6.97 -22.12
CA LYS A 133 7.12 -7.88 -23.26
C LYS A 133 5.75 -8.00 -23.93
N ASN A 134 4.69 -7.86 -23.18
CA ASN A 134 3.32 -7.93 -23.68
C ASN A 134 2.76 -6.58 -24.13
N GLY A 135 3.62 -5.56 -24.22
CA GLY A 135 3.24 -4.25 -24.73
C GLY A 135 2.64 -3.31 -23.69
N LEU A 136 2.70 -3.66 -22.42
CA LEU A 136 2.23 -2.82 -21.33
C LEU A 136 3.44 -2.14 -20.65
N TYR A 137 3.49 -0.81 -20.76
CA TYR A 137 4.53 0.00 -20.12
C TYR A 137 4.10 1.45 -19.94
#